data_f9226174b4d5f0977732b5e6dcc3eef5
#
_entry.id   f9226174b4d5f0977732b5e6dcc3eef5
#
_cell.length_a   1.000
_cell.length_b   1.000
_cell.length_c   1.000
_cell.angle_alpha   90.00
_cell.angle_beta   90.00
_cell.angle_gamma   90.00
#
_symmetry.space_group_name_H-M   'P 1'
#
loop_
_entity.id
_entity.type
_entity.pdbx_description
1 polymer ?
#
loop_
_entity_poly.entity_id
_entity_poly.type
_entity_poly.pdbx_seq_one_letter_code
_entity_poly.pdbx_strand_id
1 'polypeptide(L)'
;GVMAEAFGLDSVTVSDHFQPWRHKGGHAPASIPWLSAVGAKTSSIMLGTSVLTPTFRYNPAVIAQEFATMGCLYPGRMMLGIGSGEALNEYATGFQGEWPAFKERFARMREAVQLIRALWSGERIDFDGEFYSAKGATLYDIPEQQVPIYVAAGGPVVAKYAGRVGDGFICTSGKGRELYEEKLLPAVNEGALAADRDPASVDRMIEIKISYDTD
;
A
#
# COMPACT_ATOMS: atom_id res chain seq x y z
N GLY A 1 1.57 13.01 -12.98
CA GLY A 1 0.37 13.37 -12.21
C GLY A 1 -0.48 14.38 -12.97
N VAL A 2 0.02 15.60 -13.18
CA VAL A 2 -0.77 16.67 -13.85
C VAL A 2 -1.32 16.25 -15.21
N MET A 3 -0.51 15.65 -16.08
CA MET A 3 -0.99 15.15 -17.37
C MET A 3 -2.03 14.03 -17.22
N ALA A 4 -1.83 13.12 -16.26
CA ALA A 4 -2.78 12.04 -16.01
C ALA A 4 -4.17 12.60 -15.63
N GLU A 5 -4.20 13.59 -14.72
CA GLU A 5 -5.43 14.29 -14.38
C GLU A 5 -6.06 15.01 -15.56
N ALA A 6 -5.25 15.71 -16.36
CA ALA A 6 -5.73 16.41 -17.56
C ALA A 6 -6.31 15.48 -18.63
N PHE A 7 -5.85 14.23 -18.70
CA PHE A 7 -6.39 13.18 -19.57
C PHE A 7 -7.56 12.39 -18.94
N GLY A 8 -8.00 12.76 -17.73
CA GLY A 8 -9.15 12.14 -17.08
C GLY A 8 -8.88 10.74 -16.53
N LEU A 9 -7.63 10.44 -16.15
CA LEU A 9 -7.33 9.22 -15.39
C LEU A 9 -7.78 9.38 -13.93
N ASP A 10 -8.31 8.30 -13.35
CA ASP A 10 -8.85 8.30 -11.99
C ASP A 10 -7.78 8.36 -10.92
N SER A 11 -6.62 7.76 -11.15
CA SER A 11 -5.55 7.66 -10.16
C SER A 11 -4.15 7.69 -10.75
N VAL A 12 -3.19 8.11 -9.93
CA VAL A 12 -1.74 7.97 -10.16
C VAL A 12 -1.12 7.31 -8.95
N THR A 13 -0.45 6.20 -9.18
CA THR A 13 0.29 5.51 -8.14
C THR A 13 1.79 5.47 -8.44
N VAL A 14 2.59 5.32 -7.41
CA VAL A 14 4.04 5.17 -7.50
C VAL A 14 4.50 3.95 -6.71
N SER A 15 5.40 3.17 -7.30
CA SER A 15 6.10 2.11 -6.57
C SER A 15 7.12 2.71 -5.61
N ASP A 16 7.15 2.24 -4.38
CA ASP A 16 8.10 2.70 -3.39
C ASP A 16 9.38 1.88 -3.43
N HIS A 17 10.24 2.19 -4.37
CA HIS A 17 11.54 1.57 -4.57
C HIS A 17 12.68 2.50 -4.14
N PHE A 18 13.66 1.96 -3.38
CA PHE A 18 14.90 2.68 -3.09
C PHE A 18 15.81 2.71 -4.33
N GLN A 19 15.82 1.63 -5.09
CA GLN A 19 16.55 1.54 -6.35
C GLN A 19 15.68 0.87 -7.43
N PRO A 20 15.86 1.27 -8.71
CA PRO A 20 15.06 0.72 -9.79
C PRO A 20 15.47 -0.72 -10.13
N TRP A 21 14.54 -1.49 -10.70
CA TRP A 21 14.85 -2.83 -11.23
C TRP A 21 15.94 -2.84 -12.29
N ARG A 22 16.09 -1.75 -13.02
CA ARG A 22 17.14 -1.55 -14.05
C ARG A 22 17.85 -0.25 -13.77
N HIS A 23 19.17 -0.31 -13.55
CA HIS A 23 19.96 0.88 -13.23
C HIS A 23 20.11 1.84 -14.42
N LYS A 24 20.28 1.31 -15.65
CA LYS A 24 20.44 2.15 -16.84
C LYS A 24 19.10 2.79 -17.22
N GLY A 25 19.02 4.11 -17.14
CA GLY A 25 17.81 4.89 -17.42
C GLY A 25 16.69 4.69 -16.39
N GLY A 26 16.97 4.06 -15.26
CA GLY A 26 15.98 3.86 -14.19
C GLY A 26 15.85 5.07 -13.28
N HIS A 27 14.68 5.24 -12.70
CA HIS A 27 14.36 6.26 -11.69
C HIS A 27 13.66 5.59 -10.51
N ALA A 28 13.97 6.03 -9.30
CA ALA A 28 13.33 5.56 -8.07
C ALA A 28 13.19 6.75 -7.10
N PRO A 29 12.27 7.69 -7.36
CA PRO A 29 12.01 8.77 -6.43
C PRO A 29 11.41 8.22 -5.14
N ALA A 30 11.72 8.86 -4.01
CA ALA A 30 11.04 8.56 -2.75
C ALA A 30 9.54 8.84 -2.92
N SER A 31 8.70 7.83 -2.65
CA SER A 31 7.28 7.85 -2.99
C SER A 31 6.49 8.97 -2.31
N ILE A 32 6.70 9.16 -1.01
CA ILE A 32 5.93 10.11 -0.19
C ILE A 32 6.18 11.57 -0.58
N PRO A 33 7.44 12.06 -0.69
CA PRO A 33 7.70 13.40 -1.20
C PRO A 33 7.19 13.61 -2.63
N TRP A 34 7.30 12.57 -3.48
CA TRP A 34 6.81 12.65 -4.84
C TRP A 34 5.28 12.78 -4.89
N LEU A 35 4.55 11.96 -4.11
CA LEU A 35 3.09 12.03 -4.00
C LEU A 35 2.64 13.39 -3.47
N SER A 36 3.32 13.92 -2.44
CA SER A 36 3.02 15.24 -1.89
C SER A 36 3.19 16.34 -2.94
N ALA A 37 4.27 16.30 -3.73
CA ALA A 37 4.51 17.27 -4.79
C ALA A 37 3.46 17.18 -5.92
N VAL A 38 3.02 15.97 -6.27
CA VAL A 38 1.94 15.76 -7.26
C VAL A 38 0.60 16.23 -6.70
N GLY A 39 0.30 15.92 -5.44
CA GLY A 39 -0.91 16.36 -4.76
C GLY A 39 -1.10 17.87 -4.76
N ALA A 40 -0.01 18.61 -4.53
CA ALA A 40 -0.02 20.07 -4.57
C ALA A 40 -0.22 20.68 -5.97
N LYS A 41 -0.07 19.89 -7.03
CA LYS A 41 -0.21 20.31 -8.44
C LYS A 41 -1.44 19.75 -9.15
N THR A 42 -2.24 18.98 -8.44
CA THR A 42 -3.45 18.33 -8.94
C THR A 42 -4.62 18.61 -8.00
N SER A 43 -5.85 18.44 -8.45
CA SER A 43 -7.05 18.84 -7.71
C SER A 43 -8.02 17.70 -7.41
N SER A 44 -8.07 16.67 -8.23
CA SER A 44 -9.11 15.63 -8.17
C SER A 44 -8.56 14.20 -8.23
N ILE A 45 -7.43 13.98 -8.91
CA ILE A 45 -6.89 12.65 -9.14
C ILE A 45 -6.47 11.96 -7.83
N MET A 46 -6.82 10.69 -7.67
CA MET A 46 -6.38 9.86 -6.55
C MET A 46 -4.87 9.61 -6.62
N LEU A 47 -4.21 9.61 -5.48
CA LEU A 47 -2.76 9.46 -5.34
C LEU A 47 -2.44 8.35 -4.35
N GLY A 48 -1.47 7.51 -4.66
CA GLY A 48 -1.10 6.47 -3.72
C GLY A 48 0.14 5.68 -4.09
N THR A 49 0.44 4.70 -3.26
CA THR A 49 1.53 3.76 -3.52
C THR A 49 1.01 2.47 -4.14
N SER A 50 1.74 1.94 -5.12
CA SER A 50 1.51 0.60 -5.66
C SER A 50 2.86 -0.13 -5.83
N VAL A 51 3.46 -0.60 -4.75
CA VAL A 51 3.04 -0.50 -3.35
C VAL A 51 4.20 -0.07 -2.48
N LEU A 52 3.91 0.33 -1.25
CA LEU A 52 4.90 0.57 -0.21
C LEU A 52 4.98 -0.64 0.72
N THR A 53 6.15 -0.90 1.28
CA THR A 53 6.35 -1.95 2.29
C THR A 53 6.49 -1.31 3.67
N PRO A 54 5.46 -1.31 4.52
CA PRO A 54 5.48 -0.62 5.82
C PRO A 54 6.18 -1.46 6.90
N THR A 55 7.31 -2.06 6.54
CA THR A 55 8.10 -2.96 7.38
C THR A 55 9.58 -2.67 7.17
N PHE A 56 10.47 -3.38 7.82
CA PHE A 56 11.94 -3.30 7.67
C PHE A 56 12.50 -1.87 7.66
N ARG A 57 12.67 -1.23 6.48
CA ARG A 57 13.24 0.13 6.38
C ARG A 57 12.31 1.24 6.86
N TYR A 58 11.01 0.97 6.99
CA TYR A 58 10.02 1.90 7.52
C TYR A 58 9.51 1.48 8.88
N ASN A 59 9.26 2.47 9.73
CA ASN A 59 8.45 2.26 10.92
C ASN A 59 6.97 2.49 10.55
N PRO A 60 6.06 1.53 10.77
CA PRO A 60 4.66 1.69 10.39
C PRO A 60 3.94 2.85 11.11
N ALA A 61 4.39 3.27 12.30
CA ALA A 61 3.83 4.44 12.96
C ALA A 61 4.19 5.74 12.23
N VAL A 62 5.39 5.82 11.62
CA VAL A 62 5.80 6.97 10.79
C VAL A 62 4.99 6.99 9.50
N ILE A 63 4.81 5.84 8.85
CA ILE A 63 3.94 5.72 7.66
C ILE A 63 2.50 6.13 7.99
N ALA A 64 1.98 5.75 9.16
CA ALA A 64 0.66 6.19 9.59
C ALA A 64 0.56 7.71 9.68
N GLN A 65 1.57 8.37 10.26
CA GLN A 65 1.63 9.82 10.37
C GLN A 65 1.71 10.50 8.99
N GLU A 66 2.59 10.03 8.12
CA GLU A 66 2.79 10.61 6.80
C GLU A 66 1.54 10.52 5.92
N PHE A 67 0.86 9.37 5.92
CA PHE A 67 -0.39 9.22 5.16
C PHE A 67 -1.57 9.94 5.79
N ALA A 68 -1.64 10.06 7.11
CA ALA A 68 -2.62 10.91 7.77
C ALA A 68 -2.42 12.39 7.39
N THR A 69 -1.18 12.87 7.42
CA THR A 69 -0.82 14.24 6.99
C THR A 69 -1.21 14.48 5.52
N MET A 70 -0.86 13.57 4.62
CA MET A 70 -1.26 13.69 3.21
C MET A 70 -2.78 13.63 3.04
N GLY A 71 -3.47 12.82 3.84
CA GLY A 71 -4.94 12.76 3.87
C GLY A 71 -5.58 14.08 4.28
N CYS A 72 -4.98 14.80 5.23
CA CYS A 72 -5.39 16.16 5.61
C CYS A 72 -5.11 17.18 4.51
N LEU A 73 -3.94 17.09 3.86
CA LEU A 73 -3.55 18.01 2.78
C LEU A 73 -4.36 17.80 1.50
N TYR A 74 -4.75 16.57 1.22
CA TYR A 74 -5.44 16.15 -0.02
C TYR A 74 -6.67 15.29 0.32
N PRO A 75 -7.73 15.87 0.94
CA PRO A 75 -8.88 15.12 1.44
C PRO A 75 -9.52 14.23 0.38
N GLY A 76 -9.74 12.96 0.73
CA GLY A 76 -10.36 11.96 -0.14
C GLY A 76 -9.54 11.51 -1.34
N ARG A 77 -8.29 11.97 -1.47
CA ARG A 77 -7.46 11.72 -2.66
C ARG A 77 -6.26 10.81 -2.40
N MET A 78 -6.08 10.34 -1.18
CA MET A 78 -4.93 9.48 -0.84
C MET A 78 -5.35 8.03 -0.71
N MET A 79 -4.47 7.11 -1.12
CA MET A 79 -4.56 5.68 -0.82
C MET A 79 -3.19 5.11 -0.41
N LEU A 80 -3.19 4.24 0.59
CA LEU A 80 -2.00 3.51 1.02
C LEU A 80 -2.03 2.09 0.45
N GLY A 81 -1.33 1.88 -0.65
CA GLY A 81 -1.11 0.53 -1.18
C GLY A 81 0.11 -0.11 -0.53
N ILE A 82 -0.05 -1.30 0.02
CA ILE A 82 0.97 -2.02 0.80
C ILE A 82 1.28 -3.40 0.25
N GLY A 83 2.52 -3.84 0.48
CA GLY A 83 3.00 -5.17 0.16
C GLY A 83 3.91 -5.77 1.25
N SER A 84 4.17 -7.07 1.16
CA SER A 84 5.01 -7.80 2.12
C SER A 84 6.52 -7.64 1.92
N GLY A 85 6.91 -6.81 0.97
CA GLY A 85 8.31 -6.47 0.71
C GLY A 85 9.08 -7.46 -0.16
N GLU A 86 10.20 -6.97 -0.63
CA GLU A 86 11.17 -7.68 -1.45
C GLU A 86 12.60 -7.31 -1.04
N ALA A 87 13.51 -8.25 -1.22
CA ALA A 87 14.89 -8.13 -0.75
C ALA A 87 15.67 -6.96 -1.40
N LEU A 88 15.36 -6.64 -2.68
CA LEU A 88 16.10 -5.66 -3.48
C LEU A 88 16.27 -4.32 -2.76
N ASN A 89 15.19 -3.77 -2.24
CA ASN A 89 15.18 -2.44 -1.62
C ASN A 89 15.70 -2.48 -0.19
N GLU A 90 15.40 -3.54 0.54
CA GLU A 90 15.75 -3.65 1.95
C GLU A 90 17.27 -3.89 2.14
N TYR A 91 17.88 -4.74 1.33
CA TYR A 91 19.35 -4.89 1.35
C TYR A 91 20.07 -3.60 0.93
N ALA A 92 19.54 -2.88 -0.05
CA ALA A 92 20.13 -1.61 -0.49
C ALA A 92 20.08 -0.51 0.60
N THR A 93 19.17 -0.62 1.55
CA THR A 93 19.04 0.31 2.68
C THR A 93 19.63 -0.21 3.98
N GLY A 94 20.40 -1.28 3.94
CA GLY A 94 21.18 -1.77 5.07
C GLY A 94 20.56 -2.91 5.88
N PHE A 95 19.53 -3.58 5.36
CA PHE A 95 19.02 -4.81 5.97
C PHE A 95 20.15 -5.85 6.03
N GLN A 96 20.32 -6.49 7.17
CA GLN A 96 21.36 -7.48 7.42
C GLN A 96 20.75 -8.85 7.71
N GLY A 97 21.53 -9.90 7.40
CA GLY A 97 21.11 -11.27 7.61
C GLY A 97 20.37 -11.89 6.43
N GLU A 98 19.81 -13.06 6.65
CA GLU A 98 19.03 -13.78 5.64
C GLU A 98 17.66 -13.11 5.43
N TRP A 99 17.22 -13.03 4.17
CA TRP A 99 15.91 -12.47 3.86
C TRP A 99 14.80 -13.32 4.49
N PRO A 100 13.91 -12.73 5.32
CA PRO A 100 12.91 -13.50 6.05
C PRO A 100 11.98 -14.28 5.13
N ALA A 101 11.57 -15.45 5.57
CA ALA A 101 10.58 -16.26 4.88
C ALA A 101 9.25 -15.51 4.72
N PHE A 102 8.47 -15.88 3.71
CA PHE A 102 7.17 -15.24 3.44
C PHE A 102 6.27 -15.17 4.68
N LYS A 103 6.23 -16.21 5.50
CA LYS A 103 5.41 -16.26 6.73
C LYS A 103 5.72 -15.10 7.67
N GLU A 104 6.99 -14.81 7.92
CA GLU A 104 7.42 -13.71 8.76
C GLU A 104 7.11 -12.35 8.12
N ARG A 105 7.49 -12.16 6.85
CA ARG A 105 7.21 -10.91 6.14
C ARG A 105 5.71 -10.58 6.12
N PHE A 106 4.89 -11.59 5.93
CA PHE A 106 3.43 -11.44 5.99
C PHE A 106 2.93 -11.13 7.41
N ALA A 107 3.50 -11.74 8.44
CA ALA A 107 3.18 -11.44 9.83
C ALA A 107 3.52 -9.97 10.18
N ARG A 108 4.70 -9.50 9.79
CA ARG A 108 5.13 -8.09 9.94
C ARG A 108 4.16 -7.13 9.24
N MET A 109 3.78 -7.42 8.01
CA MET A 109 2.83 -6.58 7.26
C MET A 109 1.45 -6.53 7.95
N ARG A 110 0.95 -7.65 8.44
CA ARG A 110 -0.32 -7.70 9.17
C ARG A 110 -0.28 -6.85 10.44
N GLU A 111 0.80 -6.95 11.20
CA GLU A 111 0.98 -6.17 12.43
C GLU A 111 1.16 -4.68 12.12
N ALA A 112 1.89 -4.34 11.05
CA ALA A 112 2.00 -2.97 10.58
C ALA A 112 0.64 -2.35 10.23
N VAL A 113 -0.24 -3.09 9.55
CA VAL A 113 -1.61 -2.64 9.25
C VAL A 113 -2.41 -2.41 10.54
N GLN A 114 -2.28 -3.30 11.52
CA GLN A 114 -2.97 -3.13 12.81
C GLN A 114 -2.51 -1.86 13.54
N LEU A 115 -1.20 -1.61 13.59
CA LEU A 115 -0.65 -0.40 14.20
C LEU A 115 -1.07 0.88 13.45
N ILE A 116 -1.03 0.87 12.12
CA ILE A 116 -1.47 2.00 11.29
C ILE A 116 -2.95 2.31 11.57
N ARG A 117 -3.83 1.31 11.54
CA ARG A 117 -5.26 1.47 11.80
C ARG A 117 -5.51 1.96 13.24
N ALA A 118 -4.78 1.42 14.22
CA ALA A 118 -4.89 1.85 15.61
C ALA A 118 -4.52 3.34 15.77
N LEU A 119 -3.43 3.79 15.14
CA LEU A 119 -3.02 5.20 15.18
C LEU A 119 -4.01 6.13 14.46
N TRP A 120 -4.62 5.66 13.37
CA TRP A 120 -5.63 6.44 12.63
C TRP A 120 -6.98 6.55 13.36
N SER A 121 -7.16 5.88 14.49
CA SER A 121 -8.33 6.14 15.36
C SER A 121 -8.30 7.54 16.00
N GLY A 122 -7.13 8.17 16.06
CA GLY A 122 -6.91 9.43 16.79
C GLY A 122 -6.85 9.26 18.31
N GLU A 123 -7.10 8.07 18.81
CA GLU A 123 -7.01 7.73 20.22
C GLU A 123 -5.55 7.64 20.68
N ARG A 124 -5.33 7.81 21.99
CA ARG A 124 -4.05 7.47 22.59
C ARG A 124 -3.95 5.97 22.76
N ILE A 125 -2.95 5.36 22.12
CA ILE A 125 -2.79 3.90 22.10
C ILE A 125 -1.50 3.44 22.78
N ASP A 126 -1.57 2.27 23.38
CA ASP A 126 -0.43 1.41 23.65
C ASP A 126 -0.57 0.18 22.75
N PHE A 127 0.49 -0.12 21.98
CA PHE A 127 0.55 -1.25 21.06
C PHE A 127 1.77 -2.10 21.41
N ASP A 128 1.55 -3.38 21.72
CA ASP A 128 2.59 -4.33 22.09
C ASP A 128 2.50 -5.56 21.17
N GLY A 129 3.15 -5.48 20.02
CA GLY A 129 3.17 -6.53 19.02
C GLY A 129 4.44 -7.38 19.08
N GLU A 130 4.52 -8.36 18.18
CA GLU A 130 5.71 -9.21 18.03
C GLU A 130 6.86 -8.44 17.35
N PHE A 131 6.56 -7.53 16.42
CA PHE A 131 7.52 -6.83 15.59
C PHE A 131 7.55 -5.32 15.84
N TYR A 132 6.44 -4.74 16.26
CA TYR A 132 6.32 -3.30 16.46
C TYR A 132 5.69 -3.00 17.82
N SER A 133 6.10 -1.89 18.40
CA SER A 133 5.49 -1.38 19.62
C SER A 133 5.32 0.13 19.56
N ALA A 134 4.30 0.63 20.24
CA ALA A 134 4.09 2.05 20.47
C ALA A 134 3.56 2.24 21.89
N LYS A 135 4.02 3.29 22.59
CA LYS A 135 3.61 3.55 23.97
C LYS A 135 3.08 4.96 24.12
N GLY A 136 1.84 5.08 24.54
CA GLY A 136 1.17 6.37 24.71
C GLY A 136 1.15 7.20 23.43
N ALA A 137 1.10 6.55 22.26
CA ALA A 137 1.18 7.19 20.97
C ALA A 137 -0.17 7.77 20.54
N THR A 138 -0.14 8.96 19.93
CA THR A 138 -1.34 9.63 19.40
C THR A 138 -0.93 10.39 18.13
N LEU A 139 -1.73 10.30 17.08
CA LEU A 139 -1.64 11.20 15.94
C LEU A 139 -2.60 12.38 16.15
N TYR A 140 -2.12 13.58 15.89
CA TYR A 140 -2.89 14.81 16.11
C TYR A 140 -3.60 15.31 14.85
N ASP A 141 -3.01 15.04 13.69
CA ASP A 141 -3.58 15.40 12.40
C ASP A 141 -4.18 14.14 11.76
N ILE A 142 -5.50 13.97 11.91
CA ILE A 142 -6.25 12.85 11.37
C ILE A 142 -7.21 13.39 10.31
N PRO A 143 -7.20 12.85 9.08
CA PRO A 143 -8.13 13.29 8.04
C PRO A 143 -9.56 12.87 8.38
N GLU A 144 -10.54 13.73 8.08
CA GLU A 144 -11.96 13.41 8.26
C GLU A 144 -12.36 12.16 7.47
N GLN A 145 -11.85 12.03 6.25
CA GLN A 145 -12.01 10.83 5.44
C GLN A 145 -10.76 9.95 5.59
N GLN A 146 -10.95 8.80 6.20
CA GLN A 146 -9.86 7.86 6.45
C GLN A 146 -9.18 7.44 5.14
N VAL A 147 -7.85 7.38 5.14
CA VAL A 147 -7.06 6.91 3.99
C VAL A 147 -7.30 5.41 3.78
N PRO A 148 -7.80 4.97 2.62
CA PRO A 148 -8.01 3.56 2.36
C PRO A 148 -6.68 2.81 2.23
N ILE A 149 -6.66 1.57 2.77
CA ILE A 149 -5.53 0.65 2.67
C ILE A 149 -5.81 -0.40 1.59
N TYR A 150 -4.94 -0.44 0.57
CA TYR A 150 -4.98 -1.43 -0.50
C TYR A 150 -3.87 -2.46 -0.28
N VAL A 151 -4.21 -3.73 -0.26
CA VAL A 151 -3.27 -4.82 -0.02
C VAL A 151 -2.92 -5.51 -1.33
N ALA A 152 -1.63 -5.49 -1.70
CA ALA A 152 -1.16 -6.17 -2.89
C ALA A 152 -0.95 -7.67 -2.63
N ALA A 153 -1.49 -8.50 -3.50
CA ALA A 153 -1.38 -9.94 -3.39
C ALA A 153 -1.02 -10.59 -4.73
N GLY A 154 -0.03 -11.46 -4.68
CA GLY A 154 0.34 -12.37 -5.76
C GLY A 154 -0.08 -13.81 -5.50
N GLY A 155 -0.81 -14.10 -4.42
CA GLY A 155 -1.30 -15.42 -4.05
C GLY A 155 -2.51 -15.37 -3.13
N PRO A 156 -3.27 -16.49 -3.01
CA PRO A 156 -4.58 -16.52 -2.35
C PRO A 156 -4.54 -16.20 -0.85
N VAL A 157 -3.45 -16.51 -0.15
CA VAL A 157 -3.33 -16.23 1.29
C VAL A 157 -3.39 -14.73 1.57
N VAL A 158 -2.63 -13.92 0.81
CA VAL A 158 -2.64 -12.46 0.97
C VAL A 158 -3.90 -11.85 0.37
N ALA A 159 -4.43 -12.42 -0.72
CA ALA A 159 -5.70 -11.98 -1.30
C ALA A 159 -6.87 -12.16 -0.31
N LYS A 160 -6.92 -13.28 0.40
CA LYS A 160 -7.89 -13.51 1.48
C LYS A 160 -7.73 -12.48 2.62
N TYR A 161 -6.50 -12.15 2.98
CA TYR A 161 -6.24 -11.11 3.96
C TYR A 161 -6.68 -9.72 3.46
N ALA A 162 -6.44 -9.40 2.18
CA ALA A 162 -6.92 -8.16 1.57
C ALA A 162 -8.44 -8.02 1.70
N GLY A 163 -9.19 -9.08 1.38
CA GLY A 163 -10.65 -9.10 1.57
C GLY A 163 -11.07 -8.89 3.02
N ARG A 164 -10.33 -9.46 3.95
CA ARG A 164 -10.64 -9.41 5.39
C ARG A 164 -10.46 -8.02 6.00
N VAL A 165 -9.41 -7.28 5.64
CA VAL A 165 -9.01 -6.04 6.34
C VAL A 165 -8.75 -4.85 5.42
N GLY A 166 -8.51 -5.08 4.12
CA GLY A 166 -8.23 -4.03 3.16
C GLY A 166 -9.48 -3.29 2.70
N ASP A 167 -9.34 -2.03 2.34
CA ASP A 167 -10.37 -1.28 1.63
C ASP A 167 -10.30 -1.59 0.14
N GLY A 168 -9.12 -2.03 -0.32
CA GLY A 168 -8.88 -2.50 -1.67
C GLY A 168 -7.88 -3.65 -1.75
N PHE A 169 -7.88 -4.29 -2.91
CA PHE A 169 -6.99 -5.37 -3.31
C PHE A 169 -6.26 -4.95 -4.60
N ILE A 170 -4.94 -5.17 -4.64
CA ILE A 170 -4.11 -4.96 -5.82
C ILE A 170 -3.58 -6.30 -6.31
N CYS A 171 -3.91 -6.69 -7.55
CA CYS A 171 -3.24 -7.79 -8.23
C CYS A 171 -1.94 -7.26 -8.87
N THR A 172 -0.80 -7.79 -8.43
CA THR A 172 0.50 -7.39 -8.95
C THR A 172 0.70 -7.81 -10.41
N SER A 173 1.45 -7.01 -11.16
CA SER A 173 1.72 -7.24 -12.58
C SER A 173 2.39 -8.59 -12.88
N GLY A 174 2.24 -9.06 -14.13
CA GLY A 174 2.85 -10.31 -14.59
C GLY A 174 2.15 -11.60 -14.13
N LYS A 175 0.94 -11.47 -13.56
CA LYS A 175 0.07 -12.61 -13.24
C LYS A 175 -0.90 -12.88 -14.38
N GLY A 176 -1.15 -14.17 -14.63
CA GLY A 176 -2.13 -14.57 -15.65
C GLY A 176 -3.56 -14.29 -15.21
N ARG A 177 -4.45 -14.08 -16.19
CA ARG A 177 -5.88 -13.85 -15.98
C ARG A 177 -6.53 -14.96 -15.14
N GLU A 178 -6.19 -16.21 -15.41
CA GLU A 178 -6.68 -17.39 -14.68
C GLU A 178 -6.37 -17.29 -13.17
N LEU A 179 -5.13 -16.91 -12.79
CA LEU A 179 -4.80 -16.72 -11.38
C LEU A 179 -5.66 -15.61 -10.76
N TYR A 180 -5.84 -14.50 -11.45
CA TYR A 180 -6.64 -13.39 -10.96
C TYR A 180 -8.10 -13.79 -10.74
N GLU A 181 -8.76 -14.32 -11.78
CA GLU A 181 -10.19 -14.62 -11.76
C GLU A 181 -10.54 -15.85 -10.92
N GLU A 182 -9.72 -16.94 -10.99
CA GLU A 182 -10.06 -18.21 -10.38
C GLU A 182 -9.48 -18.44 -8.98
N LYS A 183 -8.47 -17.66 -8.60
CA LYS A 183 -7.80 -17.84 -7.30
C LYS A 183 -7.83 -16.58 -6.43
N LEU A 184 -7.47 -15.42 -6.99
CA LEU A 184 -7.31 -14.21 -6.18
C LEU A 184 -8.66 -13.59 -5.85
N LEU A 185 -9.53 -13.37 -6.83
CA LEU A 185 -10.86 -12.79 -6.57
C LEU A 185 -11.73 -13.66 -5.65
N PRO A 186 -11.82 -14.99 -5.82
CA PRO A 186 -12.50 -15.85 -4.86
C PRO A 186 -11.93 -15.76 -3.44
N ALA A 187 -10.59 -15.68 -3.31
CA ALA A 187 -9.94 -15.55 -2.01
C ALA A 187 -10.25 -14.20 -1.34
N VAL A 188 -10.28 -13.09 -2.11
CA VAL A 188 -10.72 -11.78 -1.60
C VAL A 188 -12.16 -11.88 -1.08
N ASN A 189 -13.08 -12.46 -1.87
CA ASN A 189 -14.48 -12.62 -1.47
C ASN A 189 -14.61 -13.46 -0.19
N GLU A 190 -13.91 -14.60 -0.14
CA GLU A 190 -13.88 -15.48 1.06
C GLU A 190 -13.37 -14.70 2.29
N GLY A 191 -12.32 -13.90 2.11
CA GLY A 191 -11.76 -13.07 3.18
C GLY A 191 -12.73 -12.03 3.71
N ALA A 192 -13.46 -11.35 2.82
CA ALA A 192 -14.47 -10.37 3.17
C ALA A 192 -15.62 -11.01 3.94
N LEU A 193 -16.20 -12.09 3.40
CA LEU A 193 -17.28 -12.83 4.06
C LEU A 193 -16.89 -13.38 5.43
N ALA A 194 -15.66 -13.88 5.58
CA ALA A 194 -15.15 -14.38 6.87
C ALA A 194 -14.94 -13.26 7.93
N ALA A 195 -15.08 -12.01 7.55
CA ALA A 195 -15.00 -10.83 8.41
C ALA A 195 -16.35 -10.06 8.46
N ASP A 196 -17.43 -10.71 8.07
CA ASP A 196 -18.78 -10.12 8.01
C ASP A 196 -18.84 -8.83 7.16
N ARG A 197 -18.04 -8.76 6.10
CA ARG A 197 -17.97 -7.64 5.16
C ARG A 197 -18.60 -8.03 3.82
N ASP A 198 -19.23 -7.06 3.17
CA ASP A 198 -19.66 -7.23 1.78
C ASP A 198 -18.44 -7.32 0.85
N PRO A 199 -18.26 -8.40 0.07
CA PRO A 199 -17.19 -8.50 -0.92
C PRO A 199 -17.18 -7.37 -1.95
N ALA A 200 -18.32 -6.74 -2.23
CA ALA A 200 -18.43 -5.60 -3.13
C ALA A 200 -17.82 -4.30 -2.54
N SER A 201 -17.65 -4.24 -1.21
CA SER A 201 -17.00 -3.10 -0.55
C SER A 201 -15.48 -3.07 -0.70
N VAL A 202 -14.88 -4.15 -1.20
CA VAL A 202 -13.43 -4.24 -1.44
C VAL A 202 -13.16 -3.82 -2.88
N ASP A 203 -12.50 -2.68 -3.06
CA ASP A 203 -12.10 -2.22 -4.39
C ASP A 203 -11.04 -3.15 -5.00
N ARG A 204 -11.00 -3.24 -6.34
CA ARG A 204 -10.19 -4.24 -7.06
C ARG A 204 -9.37 -3.58 -8.14
N MET A 205 -8.07 -3.60 -7.94
CA MET A 205 -7.08 -3.08 -8.88
C MET A 205 -6.23 -4.20 -9.46
N ILE A 206 -5.89 -4.07 -10.73
CA ILE A 206 -4.91 -4.92 -11.41
C ILE A 206 -3.86 -4.07 -12.08
N GLU A 207 -2.59 -4.41 -11.91
CA GLU A 207 -1.49 -3.79 -12.62
C GLU A 207 -1.29 -4.48 -13.98
N ILE A 208 -1.35 -3.69 -15.04
CA ILE A 208 -1.11 -4.15 -16.40
C ILE A 208 0.09 -3.40 -16.98
N LYS A 209 1.06 -4.14 -17.51
CA LYS A 209 2.17 -3.54 -18.26
C LYS A 209 1.72 -3.25 -19.67
N ILE A 210 1.82 -1.99 -20.08
CA ILE A 210 1.48 -1.53 -21.42
C ILE A 210 2.74 -1.01 -22.09
N SER A 211 2.98 -1.42 -23.33
CA SER A 211 3.94 -0.81 -24.22
C SER A 211 3.19 -0.21 -25.41
N TYR A 212 3.52 1.02 -25.76
CA TYR A 212 2.94 1.71 -26.90
C TYR A 212 4.08 2.13 -27.83
N ASP A 213 3.90 1.86 -29.11
CA ASP A 213 4.77 2.33 -30.18
C ASP A 213 3.91 2.97 -31.27
N THR A 214 4.50 3.89 -32.02
CA THR A 214 3.83 4.59 -33.13
C THR A 214 4.17 3.97 -34.48
N ASP A 215 5.04 2.95 -34.56
CA ASP A 215 5.46 2.26 -35.79
C ASP A 215 4.55 1.08 -36.15
#